data_5e53507c825ecc45a6b639654d40dc8b
#
_entry.id   5e53507c825ecc45a6b639654d40dc8b
#
_cell.length_a   1.000
_cell.length_b   1.000
_cell.length_c   1.000
_cell.angle_alpha   90.00
_cell.angle_beta   90.00
_cell.angle_gamma   90.00
#
_symmetry.space_group_name_H-M   'P 1'
#
loop_
_entity.id
_entity.type
_entity.pdbx_description
1 polymer ?
#
loop_
_entity_poly.entity_id
_entity_poly.type
_entity_poly.pdbx_seq_one_letter_code
_entity_poly.pdbx_strand_id
1 'polypeptide(L)'
;MKYFQLNPECYLITGAHRSLIHNLLTGKILWLDANNTKQILLAEAGNEVNENESTFTELEKLGWGFFSDSKYFVDKLRSTNIYNETKIWKNSPNLFFATIQLNTECNSNCSFCNNIFCPICIKNSYKTIMDKDMFFELINGCIFYGLKEVLLTGGEPLLHPNICEICSYIEDRNISLSIKTNGLIKPINFPQDTKFIILLDNFNDFDKIISNYKGYKNVTILTNKRNDNLALSRLPEGWAVQFFATNLIISKETMKGTNLDEFFLKKLNNPCLFSKLTVLSDGSVVPCLQNKKQIIGNVKNDEFSQIIKKLSLDYWSKPIGERKFGKCKKCEFKYACNSCIFADCDKLCSYDVEAGQWK
;
A
#
# COMPACT_ATOMS: atom_id res chain seq x y z
N MET A 1 -6.98 18.55 41.79
CA MET A 1 -6.86 18.60 40.31
C MET A 1 -5.52 18.01 39.96
N LYS A 2 -5.44 17.26 38.88
CA LYS A 2 -4.22 16.60 38.41
C LYS A 2 -3.97 16.97 36.95
N TYR A 3 -2.80 16.66 36.46
CA TYR A 3 -2.49 16.72 35.03
C TYR A 3 -2.68 15.33 34.43
N PHE A 4 -3.04 15.25 33.16
CA PHE A 4 -3.16 14.00 32.42
C PHE A 4 -2.38 14.07 31.12
N GLN A 5 -1.64 13.01 30.81
CA GLN A 5 -0.88 12.90 29.55
C GLN A 5 -1.13 11.54 28.89
N LEU A 6 -1.26 11.56 27.58
CA LEU A 6 -1.25 10.31 26.80
C LEU A 6 0.16 9.72 26.78
N ASN A 7 0.25 8.40 26.88
CA ASN A 7 1.49 7.66 26.77
C ASN A 7 2.24 7.93 25.45
N PRO A 8 3.56 7.72 25.40
CA PRO A 8 4.40 8.03 24.23
C PRO A 8 3.90 7.43 22.90
N GLU A 9 3.36 6.22 22.95
CA GLU A 9 2.83 5.48 21.81
C GLU A 9 1.42 5.90 21.37
N CYS A 10 0.73 6.73 22.16
CA CYS A 10 -0.64 7.15 21.91
C CYS A 10 -0.68 8.50 21.19
N TYR A 11 -1.26 8.50 19.99
CA TYR A 11 -1.39 9.68 19.13
C TYR A 11 -2.82 10.11 18.95
N LEU A 12 -3.12 11.35 19.34
CA LEU A 12 -4.42 11.99 19.08
C LEU A 12 -4.44 12.55 17.64
N ILE A 13 -5.41 12.14 16.85
CA ILE A 13 -5.63 12.63 15.49
C ILE A 13 -6.98 13.31 15.42
N THR A 14 -6.96 14.62 15.30
CA THR A 14 -8.18 15.44 15.25
C THR A 14 -8.82 15.40 13.86
N GLY A 15 -10.14 15.27 13.83
CA GLY A 15 -11.00 15.49 12.67
C GLY A 15 -11.71 16.84 12.74
N ALA A 16 -12.81 17.00 11.98
CA ALA A 16 -13.62 18.22 12.00
C ALA A 16 -14.34 18.43 13.34
N HIS A 17 -14.93 17.37 13.91
CA HIS A 17 -15.69 17.41 15.16
C HIS A 17 -15.24 16.42 16.21
N ARG A 18 -14.55 15.36 15.79
CA ARG A 18 -14.17 14.23 16.64
C ARG A 18 -12.69 13.96 16.51
N SER A 19 -12.18 13.05 17.30
CA SER A 19 -10.80 12.60 17.17
C SER A 19 -10.67 11.10 17.35
N LEU A 20 -9.51 10.58 16.99
CA LEU A 20 -9.13 9.20 17.12
C LEU A 20 -7.81 9.13 17.88
N ILE A 21 -7.73 8.31 18.92
CA ILE A 21 -6.44 7.97 19.53
C ILE A 21 -5.95 6.66 18.90
N HIS A 22 -4.73 6.68 18.38
CA HIS A 22 -4.02 5.50 17.96
C HIS A 22 -3.04 5.08 19.03
N ASN A 23 -3.13 3.84 19.52
CA ASN A 23 -2.04 3.22 20.26
C ASN A 23 -1.18 2.42 19.27
N LEU A 24 0.01 2.93 18.97
CA LEU A 24 0.86 2.41 17.90
C LEU A 24 1.63 1.12 18.26
N LEU A 25 1.68 0.75 19.54
CA LEU A 25 2.25 -0.54 19.98
C LEU A 25 1.23 -1.67 19.86
N THR A 26 -0.02 -1.42 20.21
CA THR A 26 -1.07 -2.44 20.17
C THR A 26 -1.83 -2.48 18.84
N GLY A 27 -1.68 -1.45 18.00
CA GLY A 27 -2.44 -1.27 16.76
C GLY A 27 -3.94 -1.06 17.02
N LYS A 28 -4.33 -0.61 18.22
CA LYS A 28 -5.73 -0.30 18.56
C LYS A 28 -6.03 1.17 18.34
N ILE A 29 -7.32 1.47 18.12
CA ILE A 29 -7.84 2.82 17.99
C ILE A 29 -9.01 3.02 18.94
N LEU A 30 -9.11 4.23 19.52
CA LEU A 30 -10.23 4.68 20.32
C LEU A 30 -10.82 5.94 19.71
N TRP A 31 -12.13 5.95 19.53
CA TRP A 31 -12.84 7.07 18.93
C TRP A 31 -13.42 7.97 20.03
N LEU A 32 -13.10 9.26 19.97
CA LEU A 32 -13.56 10.28 20.91
C LEU A 32 -14.60 11.18 20.25
N ASP A 33 -15.64 11.53 21.00
CA ASP A 33 -16.58 12.58 20.59
C ASP A 33 -15.97 13.99 20.72
N ALA A 34 -16.74 15.00 20.39
CA ALA A 34 -16.27 16.38 20.40
C ALA A 34 -15.89 16.88 21.79
N ASN A 35 -16.65 16.48 22.84
CA ASN A 35 -16.40 16.90 24.23
C ASN A 35 -15.10 16.23 24.75
N ASN A 36 -15.00 14.92 24.61
CA ASN A 36 -13.83 14.16 25.03
C ASN A 36 -12.57 14.59 24.25
N THR A 37 -12.72 14.92 22.95
CA THR A 37 -11.64 15.51 22.15
C THR A 37 -11.12 16.80 22.77
N LYS A 38 -12.02 17.72 23.14
CA LYS A 38 -11.65 19.01 23.77
C LYS A 38 -10.91 18.79 25.08
N GLN A 39 -11.40 17.87 25.92
CA GLN A 39 -10.76 17.55 27.21
C GLN A 39 -9.33 17.04 27.02
N ILE A 40 -9.11 16.09 26.09
CA ILE A 40 -7.77 15.56 25.82
C ILE A 40 -6.84 16.64 25.25
N LEU A 41 -7.33 17.52 24.36
CA LEU A 41 -6.52 18.63 23.84
C LEU A 41 -6.10 19.61 24.96
N LEU A 42 -6.98 19.91 25.89
CA LEU A 42 -6.65 20.75 27.05
C LEU A 42 -5.62 20.06 27.95
N ALA A 43 -5.77 18.76 28.20
CA ALA A 43 -4.81 17.98 29.00
C ALA A 43 -3.44 17.93 28.34
N GLU A 44 -3.36 17.61 27.04
CA GLU A 44 -2.09 17.58 26.27
C GLU A 44 -1.42 18.97 26.19
N ALA A 45 -2.20 20.06 26.28
CA ALA A 45 -1.66 21.43 26.40
C ALA A 45 -1.14 21.75 27.83
N GLY A 46 -1.28 20.82 28.75
CA GLY A 46 -0.79 20.94 30.13
C GLY A 46 -1.72 21.77 31.04
N ASN A 47 -3.03 21.69 30.80
CA ASN A 47 -4.03 22.20 31.73
C ASN A 47 -4.38 21.13 32.77
N GLU A 48 -4.76 21.58 33.94
CA GLU A 48 -5.29 20.71 34.99
C GLU A 48 -6.63 20.10 34.59
N VAL A 49 -6.85 18.86 34.99
CA VAL A 49 -8.03 18.06 34.65
C VAL A 49 -8.72 17.54 35.94
N ASN A 50 -10.00 17.20 35.82
CA ASN A 50 -10.70 16.47 36.85
C ASN A 50 -10.41 14.97 36.70
N GLU A 51 -9.78 14.37 37.72
CA GLU A 51 -9.42 12.94 37.73
C GLU A 51 -10.62 11.99 37.71
N ASN A 52 -11.83 12.48 38.07
CA ASN A 52 -13.06 11.68 38.02
C ASN A 52 -13.76 11.72 36.68
N GLU A 53 -13.24 12.42 35.69
CA GLU A 53 -13.79 12.44 34.34
C GLU A 53 -13.62 11.06 33.65
N SER A 54 -14.74 10.54 33.15
CA SER A 54 -14.78 9.18 32.59
C SER A 54 -13.76 8.92 31.47
N THR A 55 -13.51 9.94 30.64
CA THR A 55 -12.56 9.85 29.54
C THR A 55 -11.13 9.55 30.02
N PHE A 56 -10.67 10.27 31.04
CA PHE A 56 -9.31 10.08 31.58
C PHE A 56 -9.18 8.76 32.33
N THR A 57 -10.20 8.42 33.15
CA THR A 57 -10.21 7.15 33.89
C THR A 57 -10.27 5.93 32.95
N GLU A 58 -10.97 6.02 31.82
CA GLU A 58 -10.97 4.98 30.79
C GLU A 58 -9.59 4.84 30.12
N LEU A 59 -8.98 5.94 29.73
CA LEU A 59 -7.63 5.93 29.11
C LEU A 59 -6.55 5.40 30.07
N GLU A 60 -6.63 5.74 31.35
CA GLU A 60 -5.73 5.20 32.36
C GLU A 60 -5.91 3.68 32.53
N LYS A 61 -7.16 3.20 32.65
CA LYS A 61 -7.46 1.75 32.70
C LYS A 61 -6.99 0.98 31.49
N LEU A 62 -7.02 1.59 30.31
CA LEU A 62 -6.49 1.01 29.08
C LEU A 62 -4.95 1.04 29.02
N GLY A 63 -4.28 1.75 29.94
CA GLY A 63 -2.84 2.00 29.90
C GLY A 63 -2.43 2.93 28.76
N TRP A 64 -3.30 3.86 28.34
CA TRP A 64 -3.04 4.78 27.23
C TRP A 64 -2.66 6.18 27.68
N GLY A 65 -2.71 6.44 28.96
CA GLY A 65 -2.30 7.68 29.59
C GLY A 65 -2.19 7.52 31.10
N PHE A 66 -1.75 8.57 31.78
CA PHE A 66 -1.54 8.57 33.21
C PHE A 66 -1.83 9.94 33.83
N PHE A 67 -2.20 9.94 35.09
CA PHE A 67 -2.32 11.14 35.92
C PHE A 67 -0.99 11.49 36.60
N SER A 68 -0.79 12.77 36.85
CA SER A 68 0.35 13.30 37.59
C SER A 68 -0.06 14.49 38.45
N ASP A 69 0.62 14.67 39.59
CA ASP A 69 0.48 15.83 40.45
C ASP A 69 1.26 17.06 39.93
N SER A 70 2.17 16.84 38.97
CA SER A 70 2.96 17.88 38.35
C SER A 70 2.77 17.89 36.85
N LYS A 71 3.00 19.05 36.23
CA LYS A 71 2.92 19.23 34.79
C LYS A 71 4.13 18.56 34.12
N TYR A 72 3.84 17.58 33.24
CA TYR A 72 4.82 16.93 32.37
C TYR A 72 4.44 17.11 30.90
N PHE A 73 5.44 16.99 30.04
CA PHE A 73 5.24 16.81 28.61
C PHE A 73 5.91 15.50 28.20
N VAL A 74 5.14 14.64 27.55
CA VAL A 74 5.59 13.31 27.13
C VAL A 74 6.08 13.37 25.70
N ASP A 75 7.35 13.03 25.48
CA ASP A 75 7.88 12.85 24.14
C ASP A 75 7.21 11.65 23.46
N LYS A 76 6.61 11.89 22.32
CA LYS A 76 5.92 10.83 21.55
C LYS A 76 6.90 9.93 20.84
N LEU A 77 6.65 8.63 20.86
CA LEU A 77 7.40 7.65 20.07
C LEU A 77 7.46 8.07 18.61
N ARG A 78 8.62 7.88 17.98
CA ARG A 78 8.85 8.12 16.56
C ARG A 78 9.38 6.85 15.93
N SER A 79 8.95 6.57 14.71
CA SER A 79 9.55 5.47 13.97
C SER A 79 10.96 5.84 13.55
N THR A 80 11.89 4.91 13.78
CA THR A 80 13.28 4.95 13.30
C THR A 80 13.43 4.14 12.01
N ASN A 81 12.32 3.68 11.42
CA ASN A 81 12.36 2.90 10.19
C ASN A 81 12.98 3.72 9.06
N ILE A 82 13.82 3.08 8.25
CA ILE A 82 14.52 3.65 7.10
C ILE A 82 13.60 4.39 6.12
N TYR A 83 12.32 3.97 6.00
CA TYR A 83 11.32 4.67 5.21
C TYR A 83 10.98 6.07 5.73
N ASN A 84 11.18 6.32 7.03
CA ASN A 84 10.93 7.61 7.67
C ASN A 84 12.19 8.46 7.76
N GLU A 85 13.37 7.82 7.78
CA GLU A 85 14.67 8.48 7.80
C GLU A 85 15.06 9.10 6.46
N THR A 86 14.38 8.73 5.35
CA THR A 86 14.64 9.29 4.01
C THR A 86 14.44 10.80 3.91
N LYS A 87 13.75 11.43 4.86
CA LYS A 87 13.75 12.90 5.01
C LYS A 87 15.09 13.46 5.53
N ILE A 88 15.88 12.65 6.20
CA ILE A 88 17.22 13.02 6.73
C ILE A 88 18.24 12.93 5.60
N TRP A 89 18.09 11.97 4.69
CA TRP A 89 18.94 11.80 3.51
C TRP A 89 18.39 12.66 2.35
N LYS A 90 18.47 13.97 2.50
CA LYS A 90 17.90 14.97 1.57
C LYS A 90 18.43 14.92 0.13
N ASN A 91 19.43 14.11 -0.17
CA ASN A 91 20.18 14.23 -1.42
C ASN A 91 19.92 13.12 -2.44
N SER A 92 19.19 12.05 -2.12
CA SER A 92 18.85 11.01 -3.11
C SER A 92 17.54 10.33 -2.76
N PRO A 93 16.51 10.40 -3.61
CA PRO A 93 15.31 9.62 -3.43
C PRO A 93 15.63 8.12 -3.60
N ASN A 94 15.22 7.29 -2.64
CA ASN A 94 15.40 5.84 -2.72
C ASN A 94 14.22 5.19 -3.44
N LEU A 95 14.52 4.34 -4.41
CA LEU A 95 13.56 3.53 -5.13
C LEU A 95 13.72 2.07 -4.70
N PHE A 96 12.75 1.51 -3.97
CA PHE A 96 12.85 0.14 -3.46
C PHE A 96 12.06 -0.88 -4.28
N PHE A 97 11.02 -0.43 -4.97
CA PHE A 97 10.09 -1.31 -5.65
C PHE A 97 9.74 -0.81 -7.04
N ALA A 98 9.84 -1.67 -8.05
CA ALA A 98 9.40 -1.38 -9.40
C ALA A 98 8.30 -2.34 -9.85
N THR A 99 7.20 -1.80 -10.40
CA THR A 99 6.18 -2.56 -11.14
C THR A 99 6.40 -2.34 -12.62
N ILE A 100 6.67 -3.38 -13.37
CA ILE A 100 6.99 -3.29 -14.80
C ILE A 100 5.99 -4.12 -15.59
N GLN A 101 5.27 -3.47 -16.49
CA GLN A 101 4.41 -4.12 -17.46
C GLN A 101 5.26 -4.57 -18.65
N LEU A 102 5.43 -5.88 -18.83
CA LEU A 102 6.21 -6.44 -19.94
C LEU A 102 5.49 -6.42 -21.29
N ASN A 103 4.17 -6.67 -21.25
CA ASN A 103 3.35 -6.71 -22.45
C ASN A 103 1.89 -6.36 -22.13
N THR A 104 1.07 -6.20 -23.16
CA THR A 104 -0.38 -6.02 -23.04
C THR A 104 -1.17 -7.22 -23.55
N GLU A 105 -0.52 -8.22 -24.12
CA GLU A 105 -1.15 -9.45 -24.60
C GLU A 105 -1.48 -10.40 -23.44
N CYS A 106 -2.63 -11.09 -23.55
CA CYS A 106 -3.06 -12.07 -22.56
C CYS A 106 -3.82 -13.21 -23.22
N ASN A 107 -3.58 -14.43 -22.75
CA ASN A 107 -4.27 -15.65 -23.21
C ASN A 107 -5.50 -16.00 -22.35
N SER A 108 -5.98 -15.08 -21.49
CA SER A 108 -7.14 -15.26 -20.64
C SER A 108 -8.11 -14.08 -20.74
N ASN A 109 -9.39 -14.33 -20.40
CA ASN A 109 -10.46 -13.34 -20.32
C ASN A 109 -11.09 -13.36 -18.92
N CYS A 110 -10.34 -12.88 -17.91
CA CYS A 110 -10.81 -12.82 -16.54
C CYS A 110 -12.02 -11.90 -16.42
N SER A 111 -13.02 -12.31 -15.63
CA SER A 111 -14.26 -11.54 -15.39
C SER A 111 -14.02 -10.17 -14.77
N PHE A 112 -12.92 -10.03 -14.03
CA PHE A 112 -12.50 -8.80 -13.38
C PHE A 112 -11.55 -7.94 -14.23
N CYS A 113 -11.16 -8.39 -15.42
CA CYS A 113 -10.23 -7.65 -16.27
C CYS A 113 -10.81 -6.28 -16.63
N ASN A 114 -10.09 -5.21 -16.34
CA ASN A 114 -10.52 -3.80 -16.46
C ASN A 114 -11.67 -3.36 -15.54
N ASN A 115 -12.22 -4.24 -14.70
CA ASN A 115 -13.35 -3.93 -13.80
C ASN A 115 -12.91 -3.84 -12.33
N ILE A 116 -11.63 -3.92 -12.04
CA ILE A 116 -11.08 -3.80 -10.68
C ILE A 116 -10.65 -2.37 -10.44
N PHE A 117 -11.00 -1.86 -9.27
CA PHE A 117 -10.63 -0.53 -8.84
C PHE A 117 -9.10 -0.34 -8.78
N CYS A 118 -8.35 -1.29 -8.23
CA CYS A 118 -6.89 -1.30 -8.24
C CYS A 118 -6.42 -2.42 -9.18
N PRO A 119 -6.09 -2.10 -10.44
CA PRO A 119 -5.81 -3.12 -11.43
C PRO A 119 -4.55 -3.90 -11.06
N ILE A 120 -4.67 -5.21 -11.20
CA ILE A 120 -3.63 -6.18 -10.90
C ILE A 120 -2.80 -6.44 -12.17
N CYS A 121 -3.45 -6.38 -13.31
CA CYS A 121 -2.86 -6.45 -14.64
C CYS A 121 -3.55 -5.43 -15.55
N ILE A 122 -2.93 -5.11 -16.67
CA ILE A 122 -3.49 -4.20 -17.67
C ILE A 122 -3.49 -4.90 -19.02
N LYS A 123 -4.68 -5.15 -19.56
CA LYS A 123 -4.90 -5.56 -20.93
C LYS A 123 -5.30 -4.32 -21.74
N ASN A 124 -4.62 -4.03 -22.81
CA ASN A 124 -4.97 -2.96 -23.74
C ASN A 124 -5.39 -3.55 -25.09
N SER A 125 -6.19 -2.79 -25.84
CA SER A 125 -6.54 -3.12 -27.23
C SER A 125 -5.35 -3.08 -28.18
N TYR A 126 -4.31 -2.32 -27.84
CA TYR A 126 -3.07 -2.26 -28.62
C TYR A 126 -2.04 -3.22 -28.03
N LYS A 127 -1.44 -4.05 -28.89
CA LYS A 127 -0.35 -4.94 -28.49
C LYS A 127 0.93 -4.15 -28.37
N THR A 128 1.46 -4.07 -27.17
CA THR A 128 2.80 -3.52 -26.89
C THR A 128 3.61 -4.53 -26.11
N ILE A 129 4.88 -4.62 -26.41
CA ILE A 129 5.85 -5.49 -25.75
C ILE A 129 7.05 -4.63 -25.39
N MET A 130 7.51 -4.72 -24.16
CA MET A 130 8.72 -4.02 -23.71
C MET A 130 9.94 -4.66 -24.36
N ASP A 131 10.76 -3.86 -24.99
CA ASP A 131 12.03 -4.33 -25.51
C ASP A 131 12.96 -4.79 -24.38
N LYS A 132 13.69 -5.87 -24.60
CA LYS A 132 14.59 -6.48 -23.61
C LYS A 132 15.71 -5.52 -23.18
N ASP A 133 16.32 -4.83 -24.13
CA ASP A 133 17.45 -3.95 -23.85
C ASP A 133 16.98 -2.73 -23.06
N MET A 134 15.82 -2.17 -23.43
CA MET A 134 15.15 -1.13 -22.62
C MET A 134 14.86 -1.60 -21.19
N PHE A 135 14.45 -2.86 -21.02
CA PHE A 135 14.22 -3.42 -19.67
C PHE A 135 15.52 -3.47 -18.87
N PHE A 136 16.62 -3.91 -19.48
CA PHE A 136 17.92 -4.00 -18.82
C PHE A 136 18.47 -2.62 -18.41
N GLU A 137 18.36 -1.63 -19.29
CA GLU A 137 18.74 -0.24 -18.99
C GLU A 137 17.90 0.33 -17.84
N LEU A 138 16.60 0.10 -17.87
CA LEU A 138 15.68 0.50 -16.80
C LEU A 138 16.08 -0.10 -15.46
N ILE A 139 16.35 -1.41 -15.39
CA ILE A 139 16.76 -2.08 -14.15
C ILE A 139 18.09 -1.51 -13.63
N ASN A 140 19.06 -1.28 -14.49
CA ASN A 140 20.34 -0.66 -14.08
C ASN A 140 20.13 0.74 -13.50
N GLY A 141 19.28 1.56 -14.11
CA GLY A 141 18.88 2.86 -13.56
C GLY A 141 18.21 2.73 -12.20
N CYS A 142 17.31 1.77 -12.04
CA CYS A 142 16.62 1.51 -10.78
C CYS A 142 17.58 1.04 -9.66
N ILE A 143 18.58 0.20 -9.99
CA ILE A 143 19.59 -0.28 -9.05
C ILE A 143 20.39 0.89 -8.46
N PHE A 144 20.76 1.86 -9.28
CA PHE A 144 21.45 3.07 -8.82
C PHE A 144 20.69 3.80 -7.72
N TYR A 145 19.34 3.75 -7.75
CA TYR A 145 18.47 4.33 -6.72
C TYR A 145 18.07 3.35 -5.61
N GLY A 146 18.66 2.16 -5.55
CA GLY A 146 18.51 1.22 -4.44
C GLY A 146 17.40 0.19 -4.59
N LEU A 147 17.02 -0.17 -5.83
CA LEU A 147 16.00 -1.18 -6.13
C LEU A 147 16.24 -2.49 -5.37
N LYS A 148 15.19 -3.00 -4.73
CA LYS A 148 15.20 -4.25 -3.95
C LYS A 148 14.25 -5.30 -4.50
N GLU A 149 13.13 -4.89 -5.08
CA GLU A 149 12.11 -5.80 -5.55
C GLU A 149 11.50 -5.33 -6.87
N VAL A 150 11.29 -6.27 -7.78
CA VAL A 150 10.60 -6.06 -9.07
C VAL A 150 9.35 -6.93 -9.13
N LEU A 151 8.24 -6.31 -9.50
CA LEU A 151 7.01 -7.00 -9.88
C LEU A 151 6.83 -6.93 -11.38
N LEU A 152 6.94 -8.06 -12.05
CA LEU A 152 6.59 -8.19 -13.46
C LEU A 152 5.08 -8.42 -13.60
N THR A 153 4.48 -7.67 -14.50
CA THR A 153 3.05 -7.76 -14.82
C THR A 153 2.83 -7.51 -16.31
N GLY A 154 1.59 -7.51 -16.74
CA GLY A 154 1.25 -7.25 -18.13
C GLY A 154 -0.21 -7.57 -18.39
N GLY A 155 -0.53 -8.00 -19.62
CA GLY A 155 -1.67 -8.88 -19.83
C GLY A 155 -1.33 -10.24 -19.19
N GLU A 156 -0.45 -11.01 -19.85
CA GLU A 156 0.21 -12.21 -19.29
C GLU A 156 1.72 -12.10 -19.51
N PRO A 157 2.51 -11.81 -18.46
CA PRO A 157 3.95 -11.58 -18.63
C PRO A 157 4.73 -12.79 -19.15
N LEU A 158 4.24 -14.02 -18.89
CA LEU A 158 4.87 -15.23 -19.38
C LEU A 158 4.74 -15.44 -20.90
N LEU A 159 3.95 -14.60 -21.60
CA LEU A 159 3.94 -14.53 -23.06
C LEU A 159 5.08 -13.68 -23.64
N HIS A 160 5.87 -13.01 -22.80
CA HIS A 160 6.99 -12.21 -23.29
C HIS A 160 8.09 -13.11 -23.86
N PRO A 161 8.57 -12.88 -25.11
CA PRO A 161 9.51 -13.79 -25.78
C PRO A 161 10.84 -13.98 -25.03
N ASN A 162 11.28 -12.95 -24.32
CA ASN A 162 12.56 -12.98 -23.58
C ASN A 162 12.35 -13.11 -22.06
N ILE A 163 11.22 -13.66 -21.60
CA ILE A 163 10.89 -13.71 -20.17
C ILE A 163 11.99 -14.42 -19.34
N CYS A 164 12.54 -15.51 -19.83
CA CYS A 164 13.61 -16.24 -19.13
C CYS A 164 14.87 -15.39 -18.96
N GLU A 165 15.31 -14.68 -20.00
CA GLU A 165 16.47 -13.79 -19.94
C GLU A 165 16.23 -12.63 -18.96
N ILE A 166 15.03 -12.05 -18.97
CA ILE A 166 14.60 -11.01 -18.04
C ILE A 166 14.66 -11.49 -16.59
N CYS A 167 14.16 -12.69 -16.31
CA CYS A 167 14.17 -13.25 -14.95
C CYS A 167 15.60 -13.56 -14.47
N SER A 168 16.44 -14.18 -15.32
CA SER A 168 17.85 -14.42 -15.00
C SER A 168 18.61 -13.12 -14.76
N TYR A 169 18.34 -12.08 -15.55
CA TYR A 169 18.96 -10.77 -15.37
C TYR A 169 18.67 -10.12 -14.01
N ILE A 170 17.46 -10.32 -13.48
CA ILE A 170 17.05 -9.84 -12.14
C ILE A 170 17.74 -10.67 -11.05
N GLU A 171 17.76 -12.02 -11.22
CA GLU A 171 18.39 -12.95 -10.29
C GLU A 171 19.88 -12.66 -10.09
N ASP A 172 20.62 -12.50 -11.19
CA ASP A 172 22.07 -12.20 -11.20
C ASP A 172 22.43 -10.93 -10.42
N ARG A 173 21.43 -10.04 -10.19
CA ARG A 173 21.58 -8.79 -9.46
C ARG A 173 21.07 -8.86 -8.01
N ASN A 174 20.68 -10.04 -7.53
CA ASN A 174 20.14 -10.26 -6.20
C ASN A 174 18.90 -9.37 -5.89
N ILE A 175 18.06 -9.14 -6.91
CA ILE A 175 16.80 -8.40 -6.75
C ILE A 175 15.67 -9.42 -6.58
N SER A 176 14.80 -9.19 -5.58
CA SER A 176 13.64 -10.04 -5.36
C SER A 176 12.67 -9.96 -6.55
N LEU A 177 12.34 -11.10 -7.14
CA LEU A 177 11.46 -11.19 -8.31
C LEU A 177 10.07 -11.66 -7.90
N SER A 178 9.06 -10.88 -8.26
CA SER A 178 7.64 -11.23 -8.18
C SER A 178 7.01 -11.20 -9.57
N ILE A 179 6.17 -12.17 -9.90
CA ILE A 179 5.48 -12.24 -11.20
C ILE A 179 3.97 -12.40 -10.96
N LYS A 180 3.17 -11.50 -11.53
CA LYS A 180 1.72 -11.65 -11.62
C LYS A 180 1.32 -12.34 -12.90
N THR A 181 0.67 -13.49 -12.80
CA THR A 181 0.29 -14.35 -13.93
C THR A 181 -1.13 -14.91 -13.74
N ASN A 182 -1.77 -15.32 -14.82
CA ASN A 182 -3.01 -16.11 -14.75
C ASN A 182 -2.76 -17.61 -14.43
N GLY A 183 -1.52 -18.06 -14.39
CA GLY A 183 -1.12 -19.41 -14.03
C GLY A 183 -1.33 -20.48 -15.11
N LEU A 184 -1.82 -20.13 -16.29
CA LEU A 184 -2.12 -21.10 -17.37
C LEU A 184 -0.88 -21.54 -18.15
N ILE A 185 0.22 -20.79 -18.04
CA ILE A 185 1.51 -21.09 -18.67
C ILE A 185 2.44 -21.65 -17.60
N LYS A 186 3.05 -22.80 -17.88
CA LYS A 186 4.04 -23.39 -16.98
C LYS A 186 5.34 -22.59 -17.03
N PRO A 187 5.86 -22.09 -15.89
CA PRO A 187 7.17 -21.45 -15.87
C PRO A 187 8.26 -22.49 -16.12
N ILE A 188 9.20 -22.17 -17.03
CA ILE A 188 10.32 -23.05 -17.39
C ILE A 188 11.61 -22.28 -17.16
N ASN A 189 12.55 -22.85 -16.40
CA ASN A 189 13.84 -22.24 -16.08
C ASN A 189 13.75 -20.89 -15.35
N PHE A 190 12.78 -20.76 -14.43
CA PHE A 190 12.69 -19.58 -13.56
C PHE A 190 13.47 -19.80 -12.25
N PRO A 191 14.00 -18.72 -11.65
CA PRO A 191 14.64 -18.76 -10.34
C PRO A 191 13.71 -19.40 -9.30
N GLN A 192 14.26 -20.26 -8.42
CA GLN A 192 13.46 -20.98 -7.41
C GLN A 192 12.81 -20.06 -6.37
N ASP A 193 13.43 -18.91 -6.11
CA ASP A 193 12.92 -17.93 -5.15
C ASP A 193 11.90 -16.95 -5.76
N THR A 194 11.56 -17.14 -7.05
CA THR A 194 10.52 -16.34 -7.72
C THR A 194 9.19 -16.43 -6.97
N LYS A 195 8.63 -15.26 -6.64
CA LYS A 195 7.30 -15.17 -6.02
C LYS A 195 6.25 -15.09 -7.12
N PHE A 196 5.37 -16.06 -7.20
CA PHE A 196 4.25 -16.06 -8.14
C PHE A 196 2.96 -15.58 -7.46
N ILE A 197 2.32 -14.58 -8.05
CA ILE A 197 1.00 -14.08 -7.67
C ILE A 197 0.05 -14.52 -8.78
N ILE A 198 -0.70 -15.59 -8.55
CA ILE A 198 -1.55 -16.22 -9.56
C ILE A 198 -2.98 -15.71 -9.43
N LEU A 199 -3.48 -15.12 -10.51
CA LEU A 199 -4.84 -14.60 -10.60
C LEU A 199 -5.80 -15.73 -10.95
N LEU A 200 -6.60 -16.19 -9.99
CA LEU A 200 -7.59 -17.23 -10.18
C LEU A 200 -8.99 -16.63 -10.32
N ASP A 201 -9.52 -16.63 -11.54
CA ASP A 201 -10.89 -16.23 -11.86
C ASP A 201 -11.80 -17.45 -12.04
N ASN A 202 -11.31 -18.48 -12.73
CA ASN A 202 -12.06 -19.70 -13.04
C ASN A 202 -11.45 -20.89 -12.29
N PHE A 203 -12.21 -21.48 -11.37
CA PHE A 203 -11.76 -22.64 -10.59
C PHE A 203 -11.59 -23.93 -11.42
N ASN A 204 -12.12 -24.00 -12.64
CA ASN A 204 -11.82 -25.09 -13.56
C ASN A 204 -10.34 -25.16 -13.96
N ASP A 205 -9.63 -24.06 -13.87
CA ASP A 205 -8.19 -23.97 -14.16
C ASP A 205 -7.30 -24.37 -12.97
N PHE A 206 -7.89 -24.60 -11.79
CA PHE A 206 -7.18 -24.76 -10.52
C PHE A 206 -6.19 -25.92 -10.55
N ASP A 207 -6.62 -27.11 -11.01
CA ASP A 207 -5.75 -28.30 -11.06
C ASP A 207 -4.58 -28.12 -12.05
N LYS A 208 -4.82 -27.42 -13.17
CA LYS A 208 -3.78 -27.05 -14.12
C LYS A 208 -2.77 -26.09 -13.49
N ILE A 209 -3.24 -25.10 -12.75
CA ILE A 209 -2.39 -24.14 -12.03
C ILE A 209 -1.51 -24.88 -11.01
N ILE A 210 -2.08 -25.75 -10.18
CA ILE A 210 -1.31 -26.57 -9.24
C ILE A 210 -0.24 -27.39 -9.98
N SER A 211 -0.62 -28.07 -11.07
CA SER A 211 0.31 -28.87 -11.86
C SER A 211 1.47 -28.05 -12.41
N ASN A 212 1.19 -26.83 -12.88
CA ASN A 212 2.20 -25.94 -13.45
C ASN A 212 3.20 -25.41 -12.42
N TYR A 213 2.74 -25.10 -11.20
CA TYR A 213 3.51 -24.33 -10.22
C TYR A 213 3.91 -25.11 -8.96
N LYS A 214 3.53 -26.39 -8.81
CA LYS A 214 3.84 -27.22 -7.63
C LYS A 214 5.32 -27.31 -7.23
N GLY A 215 6.23 -26.96 -8.15
CA GLY A 215 7.67 -26.91 -7.88
C GLY A 215 8.14 -25.63 -7.19
N TYR A 216 7.26 -24.62 -7.04
CA TYR A 216 7.58 -23.35 -6.41
C TYR A 216 6.92 -23.22 -5.04
N LYS A 217 7.68 -22.74 -4.06
CA LYS A 217 7.19 -22.58 -2.66
C LYS A 217 6.49 -21.23 -2.44
N ASN A 218 6.94 -20.18 -3.14
CA ASN A 218 6.48 -18.81 -2.95
C ASN A 218 5.31 -18.48 -3.90
N VAL A 219 4.17 -19.13 -3.70
CA VAL A 219 2.99 -18.94 -4.56
C VAL A 219 1.83 -18.37 -3.74
N THR A 220 1.23 -17.29 -4.24
CA THR A 220 0.01 -16.70 -3.69
C THR A 220 -1.10 -16.75 -4.72
N ILE A 221 -2.18 -17.42 -4.41
CA ILE A 221 -3.42 -17.38 -5.22
C ILE A 221 -4.18 -16.11 -4.85
N LEU A 222 -4.48 -15.30 -5.85
CA LEU A 222 -5.26 -14.07 -5.71
C LEU A 222 -6.61 -14.26 -6.42
N THR A 223 -7.71 -14.23 -5.66
CA THR A 223 -9.07 -14.45 -6.17
C THR A 223 -10.09 -13.52 -5.51
N ASN A 224 -11.19 -13.25 -6.19
CA ASN A 224 -12.34 -12.53 -5.64
C ASN A 224 -13.48 -13.48 -5.18
N LYS A 225 -13.34 -14.78 -5.41
CA LYS A 225 -14.36 -15.80 -5.10
C LYS A 225 -14.06 -16.44 -3.75
N ARG A 226 -14.95 -16.24 -2.77
CA ARG A 226 -14.80 -16.76 -1.40
C ARG A 226 -15.46 -18.12 -1.16
N ASN A 227 -16.29 -18.59 -2.09
CA ASN A 227 -17.19 -19.71 -1.84
C ASN A 227 -16.64 -21.08 -2.24
N ASP A 228 -15.41 -21.18 -2.76
CA ASP A 228 -14.80 -22.44 -3.18
C ASP A 228 -13.81 -23.00 -2.14
N ASN A 229 -14.26 -23.17 -0.91
CA ASN A 229 -13.44 -23.68 0.18
C ASN A 229 -12.85 -25.08 -0.12
N LEU A 230 -13.56 -25.92 -0.89
CA LEU A 230 -13.12 -27.27 -1.24
C LEU A 230 -11.90 -27.28 -2.19
N ALA A 231 -11.86 -26.36 -3.15
CA ALA A 231 -10.71 -26.22 -4.04
C ALA A 231 -9.51 -25.65 -3.27
N LEU A 232 -9.75 -24.65 -2.43
CA LEU A 232 -8.68 -23.97 -1.67
C LEU A 232 -8.07 -24.88 -0.59
N SER A 233 -8.81 -25.89 -0.08
CA SER A 233 -8.25 -26.88 0.86
C SER A 233 -7.23 -27.84 0.22
N ARG A 234 -7.13 -27.88 -1.10
CA ARG A 234 -6.20 -28.71 -1.89
C ARG A 234 -4.91 -28.00 -2.27
N LEU A 235 -4.67 -26.81 -1.73
CA LEU A 235 -3.45 -26.05 -2.02
C LEU A 235 -2.20 -26.78 -1.52
N PRO A 236 -1.10 -26.77 -2.28
CA PRO A 236 0.18 -27.26 -1.83
C PRO A 236 0.64 -26.55 -0.53
N GLU A 237 1.40 -27.25 0.29
CA GLU A 237 2.00 -26.68 1.50
C GLU A 237 2.86 -25.45 1.16
N GLY A 238 2.72 -24.39 1.96
CA GLY A 238 3.45 -23.14 1.78
C GLY A 238 2.79 -22.15 0.80
N TRP A 239 1.73 -22.55 0.09
CA TRP A 239 0.98 -21.61 -0.75
C TRP A 239 0.01 -20.78 0.08
N ALA A 240 -0.14 -19.50 -0.31
CA ALA A 240 -1.07 -18.58 0.34
C ALA A 240 -2.26 -18.26 -0.54
N VAL A 241 -3.39 -17.88 0.10
CA VAL A 241 -4.55 -17.33 -0.60
C VAL A 241 -4.81 -15.91 -0.11
N GLN A 242 -5.03 -15.02 -1.05
CA GLN A 242 -5.47 -13.66 -0.76
C GLN A 242 -6.75 -13.35 -1.54
N PHE A 243 -7.71 -12.74 -0.84
CA PHE A 243 -8.95 -12.30 -1.46
C PHE A 243 -8.85 -10.80 -1.78
N PHE A 244 -9.19 -10.46 -3.01
CA PHE A 244 -9.31 -9.05 -3.38
C PHE A 244 -10.77 -8.65 -3.58
N ALA A 245 -11.08 -7.40 -3.28
CA ALA A 245 -12.38 -6.83 -3.56
C ALA A 245 -12.39 -6.20 -4.96
N THR A 246 -13.43 -6.47 -5.73
CA THR A 246 -13.64 -5.83 -7.04
C THR A 246 -13.98 -4.34 -6.89
N ASN A 247 -14.58 -3.97 -5.76
CA ASN A 247 -14.89 -2.59 -5.39
C ASN A 247 -14.21 -2.20 -4.10
N LEU A 248 -13.59 -1.04 -4.08
CA LEU A 248 -13.07 -0.46 -2.85
C LEU A 248 -14.22 0.25 -2.11
N ILE A 249 -14.73 -0.38 -1.06
CA ILE A 249 -15.70 0.25 -0.16
C ILE A 249 -14.98 0.60 1.13
N ILE A 250 -15.07 1.86 1.53
CA ILE A 250 -14.54 2.36 2.79
C ILE A 250 -15.72 2.45 3.76
N SER A 251 -15.69 1.61 4.77
CA SER A 251 -16.71 1.54 5.83
C SER A 251 -16.04 1.52 7.21
N LYS A 252 -16.84 1.60 8.26
CA LYS A 252 -16.36 1.54 9.65
C LYS A 252 -15.55 0.25 9.90
N GLU A 253 -15.98 -0.87 9.35
CA GLU A 253 -15.37 -2.19 9.52
C GLU A 253 -14.01 -2.30 8.81
N THR A 254 -13.76 -1.44 7.82
CA THR A 254 -12.46 -1.39 7.11
C THR A 254 -11.44 -0.50 7.81
N MET A 255 -11.84 0.27 8.83
CA MET A 255 -10.92 1.07 9.62
C MET A 255 -10.14 0.18 10.58
N LYS A 256 -8.83 0.24 10.50
CA LYS A 256 -7.93 -0.52 11.37
C LYS A 256 -6.89 0.40 11.97
N GLY A 257 -6.53 0.12 13.20
CA GLY A 257 -5.36 0.74 13.81
C GLY A 257 -4.09 0.35 13.04
N THR A 258 -3.09 1.16 13.16
CA THR A 258 -1.79 1.01 12.49
C THR A 258 -0.69 0.84 13.53
N ASN A 259 0.36 0.11 13.18
CA ASN A 259 1.58 0.11 13.96
C ASN A 259 2.39 1.40 13.76
N LEU A 260 3.48 1.52 14.51
CA LEU A 260 4.34 2.72 14.50
C LEU A 260 4.84 3.07 13.08
N ASP A 261 5.37 2.09 12.36
CA ASP A 261 5.97 2.31 11.04
C ASP A 261 4.92 2.70 10.00
N GLU A 262 3.79 1.98 9.96
CA GLU A 262 2.70 2.27 9.04
C GLU A 262 2.07 3.65 9.30
N PHE A 263 1.92 4.03 10.57
CA PHE A 263 1.40 5.35 10.95
C PHE A 263 2.30 6.46 10.42
N PHE A 264 3.61 6.37 10.66
CA PHE A 264 4.55 7.39 10.20
C PHE A 264 4.71 7.38 8.69
N LEU A 265 4.67 6.21 8.04
CA LEU A 265 4.62 6.13 6.58
C LEU A 265 3.43 6.91 6.01
N LYS A 266 2.23 6.71 6.58
CA LYS A 266 1.01 7.43 6.18
C LYS A 266 1.04 8.92 6.52
N LYS A 267 1.72 9.30 7.61
CA LYS A 267 1.82 10.69 8.07
C LYS A 267 2.81 11.50 7.24
N LEU A 268 3.87 10.89 6.75
CA LEU A 268 4.99 11.56 6.09
C LEU A 268 5.01 11.37 4.58
N ASN A 269 4.46 10.27 4.09
CA ASN A 269 4.54 9.87 2.69
C ASN A 269 3.21 9.33 2.17
N ASN A 270 3.16 9.05 0.88
CA ASN A 270 2.07 8.28 0.30
C ASN A 270 2.34 6.79 0.44
N PRO A 271 1.65 6.04 1.31
CA PRO A 271 1.99 4.63 1.61
C PRO A 271 1.85 3.71 0.40
N CYS A 272 1.01 4.09 -0.58
CA CYS A 272 0.80 3.30 -1.79
C CYS A 272 1.90 3.52 -2.84
N LEU A 273 2.47 4.73 -2.91
CA LEU A 273 3.40 5.15 -3.97
C LEU A 273 4.83 5.33 -3.49
N PHE A 274 5.04 5.49 -2.18
CA PHE A 274 6.36 5.80 -1.63
C PHE A 274 7.43 4.79 -2.07
N SER A 275 8.54 5.29 -2.59
CA SER A 275 9.67 4.49 -3.10
C SER A 275 9.30 3.48 -4.20
N LYS A 276 8.23 3.76 -4.97
CA LYS A 276 7.75 2.88 -6.05
C LYS A 276 7.82 3.56 -7.41
N LEU A 277 8.16 2.75 -8.41
CA LEU A 277 8.12 3.09 -9.82
C LEU A 277 7.12 2.18 -10.54
N THR A 278 6.36 2.70 -11.49
CA THR A 278 5.52 1.90 -12.38
C THR A 278 5.81 2.26 -13.82
N VAL A 279 6.24 1.28 -14.61
CA VAL A 279 6.59 1.47 -16.02
C VAL A 279 5.69 0.59 -16.89
N LEU A 280 5.10 1.17 -17.91
CA LEU A 280 4.29 0.47 -18.91
C LEU A 280 5.19 -0.12 -20.01
N SER A 281 4.63 -1.05 -20.81
CA SER A 281 5.38 -1.76 -21.85
C SER A 281 5.90 -0.88 -22.99
N ASP A 282 5.36 0.33 -23.14
CA ASP A 282 5.86 1.34 -24.10
C ASP A 282 6.96 2.24 -23.54
N GLY A 283 7.36 2.03 -22.28
CA GLY A 283 8.35 2.84 -21.55
C GLY A 283 7.75 4.01 -20.77
N SER A 284 6.44 4.23 -20.87
CA SER A 284 5.78 5.30 -20.11
C SER A 284 5.81 5.04 -18.62
N VAL A 285 6.19 6.04 -17.84
CA VAL A 285 6.17 6.03 -16.38
C VAL A 285 4.89 6.65 -15.89
N VAL A 286 4.18 5.93 -15.02
CA VAL A 286 2.92 6.36 -14.42
C VAL A 286 2.99 6.26 -12.89
N PRO A 287 2.15 6.98 -12.13
CA PRO A 287 2.14 6.88 -10.67
C PRO A 287 1.83 5.46 -10.17
N CYS A 288 0.87 4.81 -10.80
CA CYS A 288 0.48 3.42 -10.56
C CYS A 288 -0.41 2.91 -11.71
N LEU A 289 -0.69 1.61 -11.74
CA LEU A 289 -1.54 1.00 -12.76
C LEU A 289 -2.98 1.53 -12.77
N GLN A 290 -3.49 2.06 -11.65
CA GLN A 290 -4.81 2.71 -11.58
C GLN A 290 -4.85 4.03 -12.33
N ASN A 291 -3.74 4.77 -12.37
CA ASN A 291 -3.67 6.09 -12.97
C ASN A 291 -2.73 6.12 -14.19
N LYS A 292 -2.96 5.19 -15.12
CA LYS A 292 -2.17 5.06 -16.36
C LYS A 292 -2.30 6.24 -17.34
N LYS A 293 -3.31 7.09 -17.17
CA LYS A 293 -3.49 8.29 -18.00
C LYS A 293 -2.55 9.42 -17.62
N GLN A 294 -2.03 9.42 -16.42
CA GLN A 294 -1.12 10.45 -15.92
C GLN A 294 0.33 10.03 -16.17
N ILE A 295 0.85 10.38 -17.34
CA ILE A 295 2.24 10.09 -17.70
C ILE A 295 3.15 11.10 -17.00
N ILE A 296 4.15 10.58 -16.27
CA ILE A 296 5.17 11.35 -15.55
C ILE A 296 6.38 11.61 -16.45
N GLY A 297 6.70 10.64 -17.27
CA GLY A 297 7.79 10.64 -18.23
C GLY A 297 7.84 9.34 -19.02
N ASN A 298 8.86 9.17 -19.85
CA ASN A 298 9.09 7.93 -20.61
C ASN A 298 10.57 7.55 -20.55
N VAL A 299 10.88 6.34 -20.13
CA VAL A 299 12.26 5.87 -19.92
C VAL A 299 13.11 5.82 -21.18
N LYS A 300 12.50 5.89 -22.37
CA LYS A 300 13.22 5.96 -23.65
C LYS A 300 13.72 7.36 -23.99
N ASN A 301 13.00 8.38 -23.54
CA ASN A 301 13.17 9.74 -24.03
C ASN A 301 13.62 10.72 -22.94
N ASP A 302 13.31 10.40 -21.69
CA ASP A 302 13.55 11.31 -20.56
C ASP A 302 14.73 10.80 -19.72
N GLU A 303 15.47 11.73 -19.17
CA GLU A 303 16.51 11.41 -18.20
C GLU A 303 15.91 10.77 -16.94
N PHE A 304 16.37 9.56 -16.59
CA PHE A 304 15.81 8.79 -15.48
C PHE A 304 15.85 9.53 -14.14
N SER A 305 16.89 10.32 -13.91
CA SER A 305 17.03 11.17 -12.71
C SER A 305 15.87 12.18 -12.58
N GLN A 306 15.41 12.77 -13.69
CA GLN A 306 14.30 13.71 -13.70
C GLN A 306 12.96 13.01 -13.44
N ILE A 307 12.79 11.80 -13.96
CA ILE A 307 11.62 10.96 -13.66
C ILE A 307 11.54 10.67 -12.16
N ILE A 308 12.63 10.20 -11.55
CA ILE A 308 12.68 9.88 -10.12
C ILE A 308 12.44 11.14 -9.25
N LYS A 309 13.01 12.28 -9.64
CA LYS A 309 12.77 13.55 -8.95
C LYS A 309 11.29 13.94 -8.96
N LYS A 310 10.62 13.87 -10.11
CA LYS A 310 9.17 14.14 -10.23
C LYS A 310 8.34 13.16 -9.38
N LEU A 311 8.66 11.86 -9.41
CA LEU A 311 8.00 10.87 -8.56
C LEU A 311 8.14 11.21 -7.09
N SER A 312 9.34 11.53 -6.65
CA SER A 312 9.62 11.85 -5.24
C SER A 312 8.86 13.09 -4.77
N LEU A 313 8.89 14.17 -5.53
CA LEU A 313 8.28 15.45 -5.15
C LEU A 313 6.75 15.43 -5.26
N ASP A 314 6.23 14.85 -6.34
CA ASP A 314 4.81 14.98 -6.69
C ASP A 314 3.94 13.83 -6.16
N TYR A 315 4.55 12.67 -5.84
CA TYR A 315 3.79 11.47 -5.47
C TYR A 315 4.25 10.83 -4.17
N TRP A 316 5.56 10.61 -3.98
CA TRP A 316 6.05 9.86 -2.81
C TRP A 316 5.90 10.64 -1.52
N SER A 317 6.27 11.93 -1.53
CA SER A 317 6.28 12.80 -0.36
C SER A 317 4.93 13.47 -0.07
N LYS A 318 3.84 13.01 -0.70
CA LYS A 318 2.49 13.53 -0.44
C LYS A 318 1.73 12.64 0.55
N PRO A 319 1.71 13.02 1.83
CA PRO A 319 1.03 12.23 2.85
C PRO A 319 -0.49 12.17 2.62
N ILE A 320 -1.11 11.18 3.25
CA ILE A 320 -2.57 11.00 3.20
C ILE A 320 -3.34 12.26 3.63
N GLY A 321 -2.83 12.98 4.64
CA GLY A 321 -3.44 14.21 5.14
C GLY A 321 -3.45 15.39 4.16
N GLU A 322 -2.63 15.34 3.11
CA GLU A 322 -2.56 16.38 2.07
C GLU A 322 -3.35 16.02 0.80
N ARG A 323 -4.22 15.02 0.88
CA ARG A 323 -5.04 14.59 -0.26
C ARG A 323 -5.84 15.73 -0.85
N LYS A 324 -6.05 15.65 -2.16
CA LYS A 324 -6.78 16.62 -2.98
C LYS A 324 -8.24 16.84 -2.53
N PHE A 325 -8.83 15.87 -1.84
CA PHE A 325 -10.22 15.91 -1.39
C PHE A 325 -10.34 16.55 0.00
N GLY A 326 -11.08 17.65 0.09
CA GLY A 326 -11.20 18.48 1.30
C GLY A 326 -11.64 17.70 2.54
N LYS A 327 -12.58 16.75 2.43
CA LYS A 327 -13.06 15.95 3.55
C LYS A 327 -11.97 15.05 4.17
N CYS A 328 -11.07 14.48 3.37
CA CYS A 328 -10.01 13.60 3.90
C CYS A 328 -8.99 14.34 4.76
N LYS A 329 -8.75 15.62 4.51
CA LYS A 329 -7.85 16.46 5.33
C LYS A 329 -8.37 16.62 6.74
N LYS A 330 -9.69 16.74 6.88
CA LYS A 330 -10.41 16.95 8.14
C LYS A 330 -10.89 15.64 8.79
N CYS A 331 -10.53 14.48 8.25
CA CYS A 331 -10.97 13.17 8.73
C CYS A 331 -10.04 12.65 9.83
N GLU A 332 -10.58 12.26 10.97
CA GLU A 332 -9.84 11.64 12.07
C GLU A 332 -9.28 10.25 11.68
N PHE A 333 -9.92 9.56 10.74
CA PHE A 333 -9.47 8.25 10.24
C PHE A 333 -8.33 8.33 9.23
N LYS A 334 -7.78 9.51 8.93
CA LYS A 334 -6.80 9.70 7.84
C LYS A 334 -5.60 8.76 7.89
N TYR A 335 -5.15 8.32 9.08
CA TYR A 335 -4.04 7.37 9.23
C TYR A 335 -4.49 5.92 9.48
N ALA A 336 -5.77 5.69 9.80
CA ALA A 336 -6.39 4.36 9.85
C ALA A 336 -6.92 3.91 8.48
N CYS A 337 -7.17 4.85 7.57
CA CYS A 337 -7.76 4.60 6.27
C CYS A 337 -6.72 4.18 5.23
N ASN A 338 -7.06 3.16 4.41
CA ASN A 338 -6.24 2.66 3.29
C ASN A 338 -6.84 3.03 1.93
N SER A 339 -7.55 4.16 1.82
CA SER A 339 -8.15 4.58 0.55
C SER A 339 -7.11 4.98 -0.48
N CYS A 340 -7.43 4.77 -1.76
CA CYS A 340 -6.61 5.19 -2.88
C CYS A 340 -6.66 6.70 -3.09
N ILE A 341 -5.51 7.33 -3.36
CA ILE A 341 -5.43 8.78 -3.61
C ILE A 341 -6.02 9.19 -4.97
N PHE A 342 -6.16 8.26 -5.90
CA PHE A 342 -6.74 8.49 -7.23
C PHE A 342 -8.24 8.16 -7.29
N ALA A 343 -8.80 7.68 -6.17
CA ALA A 343 -10.19 7.34 -6.08
C ALA A 343 -11.06 8.55 -5.73
N ASP A 344 -12.26 8.57 -6.24
CA ASP A 344 -13.29 9.50 -5.82
C ASP A 344 -13.78 9.09 -4.41
N CYS A 345 -13.25 9.76 -3.39
CA CYS A 345 -13.60 9.44 -2.01
C CYS A 345 -15.09 9.68 -1.70
N ASP A 346 -15.78 10.53 -2.45
CA ASP A 346 -17.20 10.78 -2.23
C ASP A 346 -18.06 9.60 -2.65
N LYS A 347 -17.60 8.86 -3.67
CA LYS A 347 -18.27 7.62 -4.12
C LYS A 347 -17.88 6.39 -3.31
N LEU A 348 -16.70 6.38 -2.71
CA LEU A 348 -16.13 5.19 -2.07
C LEU A 348 -16.25 5.19 -0.55
N CYS A 349 -16.45 6.35 0.06
CA CYS A 349 -16.46 6.51 1.51
C CYS A 349 -17.79 7.13 1.96
N SER A 350 -18.57 6.36 2.74
CA SER A 350 -19.84 6.83 3.31
C SER A 350 -19.67 7.67 4.59
N TYR A 351 -18.44 7.90 5.06
CA TYR A 351 -18.20 8.72 6.24
C TYR A 351 -18.45 10.20 5.96
N ASP A 352 -19.32 10.79 6.75
CA ASP A 352 -19.59 12.23 6.78
C ASP A 352 -18.69 12.87 7.84
N VAL A 353 -17.65 13.56 7.38
CA VAL A 353 -16.62 14.15 8.27
C VAL A 353 -17.19 15.32 9.08
N GLU A 354 -18.12 16.09 8.48
CA GLU A 354 -18.73 17.25 9.15
C GLU A 354 -19.81 16.82 10.17
N ALA A 355 -20.50 15.71 9.91
CA ALA A 355 -21.45 15.12 10.88
C ALA A 355 -20.77 14.15 11.85
N GLY A 356 -19.56 13.69 11.55
CA GLY A 356 -18.82 12.72 12.34
C GLY A 356 -19.49 11.35 12.41
N GLN A 357 -20.13 10.88 11.32
CA GLN A 357 -20.86 9.61 11.31
C GLN A 357 -20.81 8.90 9.95
N TRP A 358 -21.00 7.60 10.00
CA TRP A 358 -21.15 6.75 8.81
C TRP A 358 -22.60 6.79 8.32
N LYS A 359 -22.79 6.96 7.00
CA LYS A 359 -24.10 6.88 6.32
C LYS A 359 -24.45 5.46 5.98
#